data_6f29763cf40640e710dda9120d871ee2
#
_entry.id   6f29763cf40640e710dda9120d871ee2
#
_cell.length_a   1.000
_cell.length_b   1.000
_cell.length_c   1.000
_cell.angle_alpha   90.00
_cell.angle_beta   90.00
_cell.angle_gamma   90.00
#
_symmetry.space_group_name_H-M   'P 1'
#
loop_
_entity.id
_entity.type
_entity.pdbx_description
1 polymer ?
#
loop_
_entity_poly.entity_id
_entity_poly.type
_entity_poly.pdbx_seq_one_letter_code
_entity_poly.pdbx_strand_id
1 'polypeptide(L)'
;TMHAFVDATLDDDAVRGIVQGVVDWVLAAGRSNSLGAKLLQLTGPGVPDVYQGSELWDLSLVDPDNRRPVDYAERRAILAAIDDGDVPSVDDSGAAKLLVTASALRLRRDRSDLFGSYTPLDVEGSAADHLVAVAYGDGNGGGAIALATRLPLGLAARGGWGDTTVRIPAGSYVDVLTGRGVDGVEEVSQLLDLLPVALLAPVSDDDIATVGDENDTDTHSDTDTTPEADHS
;
A
#
# COMPACT_ATOMS: atom_id res chain seq x y z
N THR A 1 -27.63 31.30 25.34
CA THR A 1 -26.57 31.84 24.48
C THR A 1 -26.20 30.85 23.39
N MET A 2 -25.57 31.31 22.31
CA MET A 2 -25.10 30.43 21.22
C MET A 2 -24.14 29.33 21.72
N HIS A 3 -23.20 29.66 22.59
CA HIS A 3 -22.28 28.68 23.18
C HIS A 3 -23.03 27.56 23.91
N ALA A 4 -23.98 27.92 24.78
CA ALA A 4 -24.76 26.91 25.49
C ALA A 4 -25.58 25.97 24.58
N PHE A 5 -26.02 26.47 23.41
CA PHE A 5 -26.68 25.65 22.41
C PHE A 5 -25.70 24.68 21.75
N VAL A 6 -24.51 25.17 21.37
CA VAL A 6 -23.46 24.33 20.77
C VAL A 6 -23.02 23.24 21.74
N ASP A 7 -22.72 23.62 22.99
CA ASP A 7 -22.31 22.68 24.03
C ASP A 7 -23.39 21.61 24.26
N ALA A 8 -24.66 22.01 24.42
CA ALA A 8 -25.77 21.09 24.59
C ALA A 8 -25.98 20.14 23.40
N THR A 9 -25.72 20.60 22.16
CA THR A 9 -25.79 19.77 20.96
C THR A 9 -24.66 18.75 20.90
N LEU A 10 -23.44 19.16 21.23
CA LEU A 10 -22.26 18.28 21.23
C LEU A 10 -22.30 17.26 22.36
N ASP A 11 -22.96 17.59 23.47
CA ASP A 11 -23.10 16.72 24.65
C ASP A 11 -24.34 15.80 24.59
N ASP A 12 -25.24 16.00 23.60
CA ASP A 12 -26.42 15.18 23.41
C ASP A 12 -26.09 13.79 22.87
N ASP A 13 -26.42 12.75 23.61
CA ASP A 13 -26.10 11.36 23.26
C ASP A 13 -26.82 10.89 21.97
N ALA A 14 -28.02 11.42 21.67
CA ALA A 14 -28.74 11.08 20.46
C ALA A 14 -28.04 11.67 19.23
N VAL A 15 -27.56 12.93 19.33
CA VAL A 15 -26.79 13.57 18.27
C VAL A 15 -25.46 12.83 18.05
N ARG A 16 -24.75 12.50 19.14
CA ARG A 16 -23.52 11.70 19.05
C ARG A 16 -23.76 10.35 18.40
N GLY A 17 -24.82 9.65 18.76
CA GLY A 17 -25.18 8.35 18.17
C GLY A 17 -25.44 8.43 16.66
N ILE A 18 -26.11 9.49 16.20
CA ILE A 18 -26.34 9.73 14.76
C ILE A 18 -25.00 9.99 14.04
N VAL A 19 -24.17 10.88 14.58
CA VAL A 19 -22.86 11.21 14.00
C VAL A 19 -21.96 9.96 13.95
N GLN A 20 -21.90 9.20 15.06
CA GLN A 20 -21.11 7.97 15.11
C GLN A 20 -21.57 6.96 14.06
N GLY A 21 -22.88 6.77 13.90
CA GLY A 21 -23.41 5.87 12.87
C GLY A 21 -22.99 6.27 11.45
N VAL A 22 -22.93 7.57 11.15
CA VAL A 22 -22.42 8.05 9.86
C VAL A 22 -20.91 7.81 9.74
N VAL A 23 -20.15 8.08 10.79
CA VAL A 23 -18.68 7.84 10.82
C VAL A 23 -18.39 6.35 10.58
N ASP A 24 -19.05 5.46 11.31
CA ASP A 24 -18.86 4.01 11.18
C ASP A 24 -19.16 3.53 9.76
N TRP A 25 -20.18 4.09 9.14
CA TRP A 25 -20.57 3.75 7.77
C TRP A 25 -19.53 4.18 6.72
N VAL A 26 -18.88 5.35 6.88
CA VAL A 26 -17.95 5.88 5.88
C VAL A 26 -16.47 5.59 6.19
N LEU A 27 -16.12 5.14 7.39
CA LEU A 27 -14.75 5.07 7.88
C LEU A 27 -13.83 4.21 7.01
N ALA A 28 -14.25 2.97 6.73
CA ALA A 28 -13.46 2.04 5.91
C ALA A 28 -13.25 2.59 4.49
N ALA A 29 -14.29 3.16 3.90
CA ALA A 29 -14.24 3.79 2.60
C ALA A 29 -13.35 5.05 2.59
N GLY A 30 -13.41 5.84 3.66
CA GLY A 30 -12.57 7.02 3.84
C GLY A 30 -11.08 6.66 3.94
N ARG A 31 -10.74 5.59 4.65
CA ARG A 31 -9.38 5.07 4.73
C ARG A 31 -8.87 4.57 3.38
N SER A 32 -9.67 3.79 2.67
CA SER A 32 -9.35 3.35 1.31
C SER A 32 -9.07 4.54 0.38
N ASN A 33 -9.94 5.55 0.37
CA ASN A 33 -9.75 6.77 -0.41
C ASN A 33 -8.48 7.54 0.01
N SER A 34 -8.18 7.58 1.31
CA SER A 34 -6.98 8.26 1.82
C SER A 34 -5.69 7.58 1.35
N LEU A 35 -5.64 6.23 1.33
CA LEU A 35 -4.51 5.47 0.81
C LEU A 35 -4.36 5.67 -0.70
N GLY A 36 -5.46 5.59 -1.47
CA GLY A 36 -5.45 5.83 -2.91
C GLY A 36 -5.00 7.26 -3.25
N ALA A 37 -5.53 8.27 -2.56
CA ALA A 37 -5.13 9.65 -2.76
C ALA A 37 -3.64 9.87 -2.42
N LYS A 38 -3.15 9.26 -1.33
CA LYS A 38 -1.73 9.36 -0.95
C LYS A 38 -0.84 8.69 -1.99
N LEU A 39 -1.16 7.47 -2.43
CA LEU A 39 -0.38 6.78 -3.45
C LEU A 39 -0.32 7.60 -4.76
N LEU A 40 -1.46 8.05 -5.27
CA LEU A 40 -1.51 8.84 -6.51
C LEU A 40 -0.82 10.20 -6.40
N GLN A 41 -0.88 10.85 -5.22
CA GLN A 41 -0.12 12.07 -4.93
C GLN A 41 1.39 11.84 -5.05
N LEU A 42 1.88 10.74 -4.47
CA LEU A 42 3.31 10.44 -4.39
C LEU A 42 3.89 9.91 -5.70
N THR A 43 3.08 9.27 -6.52
CA THR A 43 3.51 8.68 -7.80
C THR A 43 3.24 9.57 -9.01
N GLY A 44 2.28 10.49 -8.92
CA GLY A 44 1.90 11.39 -9.99
C GLY A 44 3.01 12.35 -10.44
N PRO A 45 2.86 13.00 -11.60
CA PRO A 45 3.79 14.02 -12.09
C PRO A 45 3.94 15.19 -11.11
N GLY A 46 5.13 15.78 -11.06
CA GLY A 46 5.44 16.91 -10.19
C GLY A 46 6.22 16.50 -8.93
N VAL A 47 6.29 17.40 -7.96
CA VAL A 47 6.97 17.19 -6.67
C VAL A 47 5.90 17.05 -5.58
N PRO A 48 5.73 15.87 -4.98
CA PRO A 48 4.73 15.67 -3.95
C PRO A 48 5.10 16.44 -2.66
N ASP A 49 4.12 17.12 -2.08
CA ASP A 49 4.23 17.74 -0.76
C ASP A 49 3.69 16.77 0.31
N VAL A 50 4.54 16.44 1.28
CA VAL A 50 4.16 15.62 2.43
C VAL A 50 4.34 16.45 3.69
N TYR A 51 3.24 17.02 4.19
CA TYR A 51 3.26 17.83 5.39
C TYR A 51 3.49 16.97 6.64
N GLN A 52 4.18 17.53 7.63
CA GLN A 52 4.49 16.84 8.90
C GLN A 52 3.22 16.30 9.56
N GLY A 53 3.25 15.05 9.99
CA GLY A 53 2.14 14.38 10.66
C GLY A 53 1.16 13.69 9.73
N SER A 54 1.17 14.00 8.43
CA SER A 54 0.25 13.43 7.45
C SER A 54 0.64 12.02 6.98
N GLU A 55 1.70 11.44 7.51
CA GLU A 55 2.14 10.07 7.25
C GLU A 55 1.18 9.03 7.86
N LEU A 56 0.52 9.37 8.97
CA LEU A 56 -0.59 8.60 9.56
C LEU A 56 -1.93 9.25 9.23
N TRP A 57 -3.03 8.79 9.87
CA TRP A 57 -4.31 9.50 9.75
C TRP A 57 -4.18 10.89 10.40
N ASP A 58 -4.44 11.92 9.63
CA ASP A 58 -4.50 13.30 10.13
C ASP A 58 -5.93 13.80 10.00
N LEU A 59 -6.57 14.04 11.15
CA LEU A 59 -7.93 14.54 11.26
C LEU A 59 -7.97 15.99 11.70
N SER A 60 -6.82 16.69 11.60
CA SER A 60 -6.75 18.12 11.89
C SER A 60 -7.51 18.93 10.83
N LEU A 61 -7.99 20.09 11.25
CA LEU A 61 -8.54 21.08 10.35
C LEU A 61 -7.41 21.86 9.66
N VAL A 62 -7.78 22.87 8.87
CA VAL A 62 -6.83 23.77 8.23
C VAL A 62 -6.04 24.58 9.25
N ASP A 63 -5.04 25.30 8.78
CA ASP A 63 -4.18 26.17 9.58
C ASP A 63 -4.97 27.06 10.55
N PRO A 64 -4.61 27.16 11.84
CA PRO A 64 -3.39 26.63 12.47
C PRO A 64 -3.52 25.24 13.10
N ASP A 65 -4.65 24.55 12.99
CA ASP A 65 -4.93 23.29 13.66
C ASP A 65 -3.96 22.18 13.25
N ASN A 66 -3.53 22.18 12.00
CA ASN A 66 -2.55 21.24 11.43
C ASN A 66 -1.10 21.48 11.91
N ARG A 67 -0.84 22.48 12.76
CA ARG A 67 0.47 22.77 13.37
C ARG A 67 0.65 22.16 14.75
N ARG A 68 -0.13 21.16 15.10
CA ARG A 68 -0.01 20.42 16.36
C ARG A 68 1.34 19.69 16.44
N PRO A 69 1.85 19.44 17.66
CA PRO A 69 3.02 18.60 17.84
C PRO A 69 2.82 17.22 17.22
N VAL A 70 3.84 16.70 16.52
CA VAL A 70 3.82 15.39 15.89
C VAL A 70 4.60 14.41 16.76
N ASP A 71 4.01 13.24 17.06
CA ASP A 71 4.72 12.15 17.72
C ASP A 71 5.62 11.40 16.72
N TYR A 72 6.85 11.85 16.61
CA TYR A 72 7.86 11.21 15.77
C TYR A 72 8.41 9.91 16.37
N ALA A 73 8.23 9.65 17.66
CA ALA A 73 8.66 8.40 18.27
C ALA A 73 7.76 7.25 17.82
N GLU A 74 6.44 7.45 17.83
CA GLU A 74 5.46 6.51 17.28
C GLU A 74 5.75 6.20 15.80
N ARG A 75 5.95 7.23 14.99
CA ARG A 75 6.24 7.06 13.54
C ARG A 75 7.50 6.27 13.29
N ARG A 76 8.58 6.52 14.05
CA ARG A 76 9.80 5.74 13.94
C ARG A 76 9.63 4.29 14.34
N ALA A 77 8.83 4.00 15.37
CA ALA A 77 8.54 2.63 15.79
C ALA A 77 7.76 1.86 14.70
N ILE A 78 6.72 2.49 14.12
CA ILE A 78 5.95 1.90 13.02
C ILE A 78 6.85 1.70 11.79
N LEU A 79 7.67 2.69 11.44
CA LEU A 79 8.58 2.59 10.29
C LEU A 79 9.60 1.47 10.47
N ALA A 80 10.12 1.27 11.68
CA ALA A 80 11.04 0.18 11.97
C ALA A 80 10.36 -1.20 11.77
N ALA A 81 9.12 -1.37 12.22
CA ALA A 81 8.37 -2.61 11.99
C ALA A 81 8.11 -2.86 10.48
N ILE A 82 7.80 -1.80 9.72
CA ILE A 82 7.68 -1.87 8.26
C ILE A 82 9.01 -2.27 7.62
N ASP A 83 10.13 -1.71 8.08
CA ASP A 83 11.47 -2.03 7.59
C ASP A 83 11.91 -3.47 7.94
N ASP A 84 11.33 -4.05 9.01
CA ASP A 84 11.48 -5.45 9.40
C ASP A 84 10.52 -6.40 8.62
N GLY A 85 9.70 -5.87 7.72
CA GLY A 85 8.83 -6.65 6.82
C GLY A 85 7.35 -6.68 7.19
N ASP A 86 6.90 -5.92 8.20
CA ASP A 86 5.47 -5.83 8.53
C ASP A 86 4.68 -5.15 7.41
N VAL A 87 3.55 -5.78 7.03
CA VAL A 87 2.52 -5.17 6.18
C VAL A 87 1.32 -4.82 7.06
N PRO A 88 1.21 -3.57 7.52
CA PRO A 88 0.15 -3.17 8.45
C PRO A 88 -1.24 -3.25 7.82
N SER A 89 -2.22 -3.70 8.61
CA SER A 89 -3.63 -3.64 8.24
C SER A 89 -4.14 -2.19 8.17
N VAL A 90 -5.27 -2.00 7.46
CA VAL A 90 -5.93 -0.68 7.36
C VAL A 90 -6.83 -0.47 8.58
N ASP A 91 -6.24 -0.06 9.69
CA ASP A 91 -6.89 0.12 10.99
C ASP A 91 -6.79 1.57 11.53
N ASP A 92 -7.03 1.76 12.82
CA ASP A 92 -7.03 3.08 13.47
C ASP A 92 -5.63 3.69 13.61
N SER A 93 -4.55 2.88 13.57
CA SER A 93 -3.17 3.34 13.72
C SER A 93 -2.69 4.23 12.58
N GLY A 94 -3.20 4.01 11.37
CA GLY A 94 -2.71 4.67 10.17
C GLY A 94 -1.37 4.12 9.65
N ALA A 95 -0.85 3.03 10.23
CA ALA A 95 0.43 2.44 9.85
C ALA A 95 0.46 2.05 8.36
N ALA A 96 -0.66 1.58 7.79
CA ALA A 96 -0.78 1.32 6.35
C ALA A 96 -0.51 2.57 5.49
N LYS A 97 -0.89 3.76 5.98
CA LYS A 97 -0.60 5.01 5.25
C LYS A 97 0.88 5.38 5.32
N LEU A 98 1.55 5.09 6.45
CA LEU A 98 2.99 5.26 6.56
C LEU A 98 3.74 4.29 5.62
N LEU A 99 3.30 3.02 5.52
CA LEU A 99 3.84 2.07 4.56
C LEU A 99 3.76 2.62 3.13
N VAL A 100 2.57 3.05 2.68
CA VAL A 100 2.39 3.65 1.34
C VAL A 100 3.28 4.88 1.15
N THR A 101 3.36 5.75 2.16
CA THR A 101 4.15 6.98 2.08
C THR A 101 5.64 6.68 1.98
N ALA A 102 6.17 5.83 2.85
CA ALA A 102 7.59 5.48 2.88
C ALA A 102 8.01 4.74 1.62
N SER A 103 7.27 3.72 1.21
CA SER A 103 7.59 2.90 0.04
C SER A 103 7.56 3.72 -1.25
N ALA A 104 6.52 4.54 -1.45
CA ALA A 104 6.41 5.38 -2.64
C ALA A 104 7.52 6.45 -2.73
N LEU A 105 7.86 7.11 -1.61
CA LEU A 105 8.93 8.09 -1.57
C LEU A 105 10.31 7.45 -1.78
N ARG A 106 10.55 6.27 -1.20
CA ARG A 106 11.80 5.52 -1.39
C ARG A 106 11.95 5.07 -2.84
N LEU A 107 10.93 4.45 -3.42
CA LEU A 107 10.96 4.05 -4.82
C LEU A 107 11.22 5.25 -5.73
N ARG A 108 10.54 6.37 -5.50
CA ARG A 108 10.71 7.59 -6.30
C ARG A 108 12.09 8.20 -6.15
N ARG A 109 12.71 8.14 -4.94
CA ARG A 109 14.07 8.61 -4.68
C ARG A 109 15.10 7.73 -5.40
N ASP A 110 14.96 6.41 -5.28
CA ASP A 110 15.97 5.45 -5.68
C ASP A 110 15.86 5.07 -7.16
N ARG A 111 14.63 5.11 -7.70
CA ARG A 111 14.30 4.75 -9.08
C ARG A 111 13.43 5.83 -9.74
N SER A 112 13.93 7.06 -9.76
CA SER A 112 13.23 8.20 -10.39
C SER A 112 12.98 8.02 -11.89
N ASP A 113 13.76 7.17 -12.54
CA ASP A 113 13.60 6.74 -13.93
C ASP A 113 12.25 6.06 -14.20
N LEU A 114 11.64 5.44 -13.18
CA LEU A 114 10.35 4.76 -13.30
C LEU A 114 9.14 5.72 -13.39
N PHE A 115 9.32 7.01 -13.13
CA PHE A 115 8.24 8.01 -12.99
C PHE A 115 8.31 9.08 -14.09
N GLY A 116 8.22 8.67 -15.35
CA GLY A 116 8.16 9.59 -16.49
C GLY A 116 6.73 10.01 -16.86
N SER A 117 6.36 9.80 -18.12
CA SER A 117 4.98 9.92 -18.59
C SER A 117 4.06 8.91 -17.91
N TYR A 118 2.76 9.06 -18.06
CA TYR A 118 1.81 8.10 -17.51
C TYR A 118 0.80 7.68 -18.58
N THR A 119 0.34 6.42 -18.46
CA THR A 119 -0.66 5.83 -19.34
C THR A 119 -1.65 5.03 -18.51
N PRO A 120 -2.97 5.21 -18.70
CA PRO A 120 -3.96 4.33 -18.07
C PRO A 120 -3.76 2.89 -18.52
N LEU A 121 -3.96 1.94 -17.60
CA LEU A 121 -3.98 0.52 -17.91
C LEU A 121 -5.40 0.05 -18.25
N ASP A 122 -5.49 -0.99 -19.08
CA ASP A 122 -6.74 -1.65 -19.40
C ASP A 122 -7.22 -2.48 -18.21
N VAL A 123 -8.44 -2.17 -17.74
CA VAL A 123 -9.15 -2.87 -16.69
C VAL A 123 -10.43 -3.43 -17.27
N GLU A 124 -10.65 -4.74 -17.13
CA GLU A 124 -11.83 -5.43 -17.63
C GLU A 124 -12.63 -6.03 -16.47
N GLY A 125 -13.91 -6.29 -16.70
CA GLY A 125 -14.79 -6.94 -15.73
C GLY A 125 -15.84 -6.01 -15.11
N SER A 126 -16.65 -6.60 -14.26
CA SER A 126 -17.89 -5.98 -13.76
C SER A 126 -17.66 -4.79 -12.83
N ALA A 127 -16.48 -4.67 -12.19
CA ALA A 127 -16.10 -3.58 -11.31
C ALA A 127 -14.96 -2.69 -11.86
N ALA A 128 -14.70 -2.69 -13.18
CA ALA A 128 -13.61 -1.94 -13.80
C ALA A 128 -13.60 -0.45 -13.42
N ASP A 129 -14.77 0.18 -13.31
CA ASP A 129 -14.94 1.58 -12.91
C ASP A 129 -14.50 1.87 -11.46
N HIS A 130 -14.23 0.84 -10.67
CA HIS A 130 -13.79 0.96 -9.27
C HIS A 130 -12.27 0.89 -9.09
N LEU A 131 -11.49 0.74 -10.17
CA LEU A 131 -10.04 0.78 -10.13
C LEU A 131 -9.50 2.00 -10.87
N VAL A 132 -8.54 2.69 -10.27
CA VAL A 132 -7.60 3.58 -10.96
C VAL A 132 -6.33 2.78 -11.15
N ALA A 133 -5.93 2.57 -12.41
CA ALA A 133 -4.73 1.82 -12.77
C ALA A 133 -3.90 2.65 -13.75
N VAL A 134 -2.66 2.97 -13.38
CA VAL A 134 -1.77 3.87 -14.12
C VAL A 134 -0.38 3.29 -14.19
N ALA A 135 0.16 3.11 -15.38
CA ALA A 135 1.57 2.83 -15.62
C ALA A 135 2.34 4.14 -15.87
N TYR A 136 3.50 4.26 -15.26
CA TYR A 136 4.44 5.36 -15.47
C TYR A 136 5.56 4.94 -16.44
N GLY A 137 6.45 5.87 -16.80
CA GLY A 137 7.52 5.62 -17.78
C GLY A 137 7.06 5.84 -19.21
N ASP A 138 7.56 5.05 -20.16
CA ASP A 138 7.26 5.18 -21.59
C ASP A 138 5.96 4.48 -22.03
N GLY A 139 5.27 3.83 -21.09
CA GLY A 139 4.02 3.10 -21.33
C GLY A 139 4.17 1.71 -22.00
N ASN A 140 5.41 1.31 -22.33
CA ASN A 140 5.69 0.02 -22.96
C ASN A 140 6.16 -1.07 -21.96
N GLY A 141 6.06 -0.79 -20.69
CA GLY A 141 6.66 -1.57 -19.61
C GLY A 141 7.93 -0.91 -19.07
N GLY A 142 8.42 -1.38 -17.91
CA GLY A 142 9.63 -0.85 -17.30
C GLY A 142 9.45 0.38 -16.42
N GLY A 143 8.26 0.99 -16.35
CA GLY A 143 7.91 2.03 -15.39
C GLY A 143 7.21 1.47 -14.14
N ALA A 144 7.06 2.29 -13.11
CA ALA A 144 6.23 1.93 -11.97
C ALA A 144 4.75 1.87 -12.33
N ILE A 145 3.94 1.11 -11.57
CA ILE A 145 2.49 1.04 -11.76
C ILE A 145 1.82 1.33 -10.42
N ALA A 146 0.86 2.26 -10.43
CA ALA A 146 0.03 2.55 -9.29
C ALA A 146 -1.40 2.06 -9.52
N LEU A 147 -1.92 1.30 -8.55
CA LEU A 147 -3.28 0.80 -8.53
C LEU A 147 -3.98 1.31 -7.28
N ALA A 148 -5.19 1.84 -7.42
CA ALA A 148 -5.94 2.37 -6.30
C ALA A 148 -7.44 2.11 -6.45
N THR A 149 -8.06 1.61 -5.40
CA THR A 149 -9.52 1.50 -5.30
C THR A 149 -10.16 2.88 -5.35
N ARG A 150 -11.18 3.05 -6.19
CA ARG A 150 -12.06 4.22 -6.19
C ARG A 150 -13.50 3.84 -5.91
N LEU A 151 -14.26 4.78 -5.37
CA LEU A 151 -15.69 4.59 -5.03
C LEU A 151 -15.91 3.34 -4.14
N PRO A 152 -15.17 3.17 -3.04
CA PRO A 152 -15.18 1.93 -2.24
C PRO A 152 -16.55 1.56 -1.66
N LEU A 153 -17.43 2.53 -1.35
CA LEU A 153 -18.80 2.26 -0.93
C LEU A 153 -19.61 1.59 -2.05
N GLY A 154 -19.46 2.05 -3.29
CA GLY A 154 -20.12 1.45 -4.46
C GLY A 154 -19.59 0.05 -4.73
N LEU A 155 -18.26 -0.15 -4.60
CA LEU A 155 -17.64 -1.46 -4.71
C LEU A 155 -18.17 -2.45 -3.67
N ALA A 156 -18.24 -2.04 -2.42
CA ALA A 156 -18.79 -2.86 -1.33
C ALA A 156 -20.27 -3.20 -1.55
N ALA A 157 -21.08 -2.23 -1.98
CA ALA A 157 -22.50 -2.42 -2.25
C ALA A 157 -22.80 -3.42 -3.36
N ARG A 158 -21.88 -3.60 -4.31
CA ARG A 158 -22.00 -4.58 -5.39
C ARG A 158 -21.40 -5.96 -5.06
N GLY A 159 -20.79 -6.13 -3.89
CA GLY A 159 -20.18 -7.39 -3.45
C GLY A 159 -18.70 -7.55 -3.80
N GLY A 160 -18.00 -6.46 -4.09
CA GLY A 160 -16.56 -6.47 -4.34
C GLY A 160 -16.19 -6.49 -5.84
N TRP A 161 -15.00 -7.00 -6.13
CA TRP A 161 -14.36 -6.92 -7.46
C TRP A 161 -14.96 -7.86 -8.51
N GLY A 162 -15.62 -8.97 -8.08
CA GLY A 162 -16.17 -9.96 -9.00
C GLY A 162 -15.11 -10.54 -9.92
N ASP A 163 -15.36 -10.48 -11.22
CA ASP A 163 -14.50 -10.96 -12.32
C ASP A 163 -13.50 -9.91 -12.84
N THR A 164 -13.27 -8.86 -12.07
CA THR A 164 -12.46 -7.73 -12.52
C THR A 164 -10.98 -8.07 -12.56
N THR A 165 -10.34 -7.81 -13.70
CA THR A 165 -8.92 -8.03 -13.95
C THR A 165 -8.25 -6.75 -14.45
N VAL A 166 -6.94 -6.68 -14.26
CA VAL A 166 -6.07 -5.63 -14.80
C VAL A 166 -4.95 -6.26 -15.61
N ARG A 167 -4.67 -5.69 -16.79
CA ARG A 167 -3.57 -6.13 -17.64
C ARG A 167 -2.31 -5.36 -17.30
N ILE A 168 -1.33 -6.08 -16.76
CA ILE A 168 0.01 -5.55 -16.45
C ILE A 168 0.84 -5.56 -17.75
N PRO A 169 1.59 -4.48 -18.07
CA PRO A 169 2.53 -4.46 -19.19
C PRO A 169 3.54 -5.61 -19.12
N ALA A 170 4.15 -5.95 -20.28
CA ALA A 170 5.12 -7.03 -20.34
C ALA A 170 6.30 -6.81 -19.40
N GLY A 171 6.72 -7.88 -18.73
CA GLY A 171 7.77 -7.90 -17.69
C GLY A 171 7.28 -8.48 -16.39
N SER A 172 8.20 -8.73 -15.47
CA SER A 172 7.90 -9.14 -14.10
C SER A 172 7.95 -7.92 -13.18
N TYR A 173 7.01 -7.86 -12.26
CA TYR A 173 6.91 -6.76 -11.28
C TYR A 173 6.82 -7.31 -9.87
N VAL A 174 7.16 -6.49 -8.91
CA VAL A 174 6.91 -6.73 -7.48
C VAL A 174 6.06 -5.59 -6.92
N ASP A 175 5.03 -5.91 -6.16
CA ASP A 175 4.34 -4.91 -5.35
C ASP A 175 5.23 -4.53 -4.15
N VAL A 176 5.75 -3.32 -4.17
CA VAL A 176 6.68 -2.84 -3.13
C VAL A 176 6.02 -2.61 -1.76
N LEU A 177 4.69 -2.73 -1.68
CA LEU A 177 3.95 -2.63 -0.43
C LEU A 177 3.83 -3.99 0.27
N THR A 178 3.69 -5.07 -0.51
CA THR A 178 3.38 -6.41 0.02
C THR A 178 4.44 -7.47 -0.31
N GLY A 179 5.38 -7.16 -1.22
CA GLY A 179 6.38 -8.11 -1.71
C GLY A 179 5.84 -9.13 -2.72
N ARG A 180 4.56 -9.03 -3.15
CA ARG A 180 3.95 -9.97 -4.08
C ARG A 180 4.51 -9.79 -5.49
N GLY A 181 4.90 -10.91 -6.13
CA GLY A 181 5.22 -10.95 -7.55
C GLY A 181 3.95 -10.80 -8.42
N VAL A 182 4.05 -10.05 -9.52
CA VAL A 182 2.92 -9.67 -10.38
C VAL A 182 3.35 -9.71 -11.84
N ASP A 183 2.56 -10.35 -12.70
CA ASP A 183 2.76 -10.34 -14.16
C ASP A 183 1.46 -10.61 -14.95
N GLY A 184 1.45 -10.30 -16.25
CA GLY A 184 0.39 -10.67 -17.18
C GLY A 184 -0.98 -10.06 -16.85
N VAL A 185 -1.98 -10.89 -16.60
CA VAL A 185 -3.35 -10.47 -16.28
C VAL A 185 -3.66 -10.91 -14.85
N GLU A 186 -3.91 -9.96 -13.99
CA GLU A 186 -4.13 -10.18 -12.55
C GLU A 186 -5.60 -9.97 -12.16
N GLU A 187 -6.11 -10.81 -11.28
CA GLU A 187 -7.38 -10.58 -10.59
C GLU A 187 -7.22 -9.47 -9.56
N VAL A 188 -7.98 -8.38 -9.72
CA VAL A 188 -7.89 -7.22 -8.80
C VAL A 188 -8.26 -7.59 -7.36
N SER A 189 -9.16 -8.56 -7.19
CA SER A 189 -9.53 -9.10 -5.87
C SER A 189 -8.36 -9.69 -5.09
N GLN A 190 -7.42 -10.33 -5.79
CA GLN A 190 -6.23 -10.93 -5.19
C GLN A 190 -5.09 -9.91 -5.04
N LEU A 191 -4.96 -9.01 -6.02
CA LEU A 191 -3.91 -8.00 -6.00
C LEU A 191 -4.12 -6.96 -4.88
N LEU A 192 -5.38 -6.66 -4.56
CA LEU A 192 -5.78 -5.69 -3.53
C LEU A 192 -6.45 -6.35 -2.31
N ASP A 193 -6.05 -7.57 -1.94
CA ASP A 193 -6.63 -8.31 -0.82
C ASP A 193 -6.17 -7.78 0.56
N LEU A 194 -4.90 -7.37 0.67
CA LEU A 194 -4.31 -6.83 1.90
C LEU A 194 -4.52 -5.32 2.04
N LEU A 195 -4.34 -4.60 0.95
CA LEU A 195 -4.43 -3.13 0.91
C LEU A 195 -5.29 -2.69 -0.27
N PRO A 196 -6.07 -1.60 -0.17
CA PRO A 196 -6.87 -1.08 -1.27
C PRO A 196 -6.05 -0.36 -2.35
N VAL A 197 -4.74 -0.52 -2.31
CA VAL A 197 -3.75 0.07 -3.22
C VAL A 197 -2.61 -0.91 -3.46
N ALA A 198 -1.95 -0.81 -4.61
CA ALA A 198 -0.70 -1.50 -4.90
C ALA A 198 0.27 -0.56 -5.65
N LEU A 199 1.56 -0.71 -5.41
CA LEU A 199 2.63 0.01 -6.10
C LEU A 199 3.61 -1.01 -6.67
N LEU A 200 3.56 -1.21 -7.97
CA LEU A 200 4.39 -2.20 -8.64
C LEU A 200 5.65 -1.54 -9.19
N ALA A 201 6.78 -2.18 -8.96
CA ALA A 201 8.06 -1.83 -9.57
C ALA A 201 8.54 -2.98 -10.46
N PRO A 202 9.14 -2.71 -11.64
CA PRO A 202 9.72 -3.75 -12.46
C PRO A 202 10.90 -4.42 -11.74
N VAL A 203 10.95 -5.75 -11.81
CA VAL A 203 12.06 -6.55 -11.29
C VAL A 203 13.22 -6.47 -12.29
N SER A 204 14.41 -6.10 -11.84
CA SER A 204 15.60 -6.13 -12.69
C SER A 204 16.18 -7.55 -12.79
N ASP A 205 16.87 -7.85 -13.90
CA ASP A 205 17.53 -9.16 -14.06
C ASP A 205 18.56 -9.43 -12.95
N ASP A 206 19.12 -8.39 -12.33
CA ASP A 206 20.04 -8.49 -11.19
C ASP A 206 19.32 -8.92 -9.90
N ASP A 207 18.05 -8.57 -9.71
CA ASP A 207 17.23 -8.97 -8.55
C ASP A 207 16.83 -10.46 -8.62
N ILE A 208 16.69 -11.02 -9.84
CA ILE A 208 16.37 -12.42 -10.05
C ILE A 208 17.55 -13.33 -9.73
N ALA A 209 18.77 -12.87 -9.96
CA ALA A 209 19.98 -13.66 -9.73
C ALA A 209 20.26 -13.93 -8.23
N THR A 210 19.81 -13.06 -7.33
CA THR A 210 20.02 -13.21 -5.88
C THR A 210 19.06 -14.18 -5.20
N VAL A 211 17.90 -14.47 -5.78
CA VAL A 211 16.90 -15.41 -5.22
C VAL A 211 17.22 -16.87 -5.60
N GLY A 212 18.04 -17.11 -6.63
CA GLY A 212 18.40 -18.44 -7.12
C GLY A 212 19.52 -19.15 -6.35
N ASP A 213 20.32 -18.45 -5.55
CA ASP A 213 21.56 -18.98 -4.98
C ASP A 213 21.43 -19.49 -3.53
N GLU A 214 20.27 -19.32 -2.88
CA GLU A 214 20.08 -19.80 -1.50
C GLU A 214 19.52 -21.24 -1.38
N ASN A 215 19.22 -21.93 -2.47
CA ASN A 215 18.59 -23.26 -2.44
C ASN A 215 19.52 -24.44 -2.80
N ASP A 216 20.84 -24.24 -2.96
CA ASP A 216 21.74 -25.32 -3.42
C ASP A 216 22.90 -25.66 -2.47
N THR A 217 22.68 -25.54 -1.15
CA THR A 217 23.66 -26.06 -0.18
C THR A 217 22.98 -26.81 0.96
N ASP A 218 22.54 -28.05 0.71
CA ASP A 218 22.53 -29.11 1.73
C ASP A 218 22.39 -30.49 1.12
N THR A 219 23.48 -31.03 0.54
CA THR A 219 23.67 -32.45 0.39
C THR A 219 25.09 -32.79 0.76
N HIS A 220 25.37 -32.86 2.06
CA HIS A 220 26.58 -33.52 2.53
C HIS A 220 26.21 -34.99 2.90
N SER A 221 26.68 -35.89 2.06
CA SER A 221 26.69 -37.30 2.27
C SER A 221 27.64 -37.65 3.41
N ASP A 222 27.10 -38.20 4.50
CA ASP A 222 27.85 -38.96 5.50
C ASP A 222 28.35 -40.27 4.88
N THR A 223 29.66 -40.35 4.68
CA THR A 223 30.35 -41.66 4.51
C THR A 223 30.96 -42.06 5.85
N ASP A 224 30.31 -43.01 6.46
CA ASP A 224 30.75 -43.89 7.54
C ASP A 224 32.15 -44.47 7.27
N THR A 225 33.09 -44.24 8.18
CA THR A 225 34.34 -44.99 8.25
C THR A 225 34.65 -45.31 9.72
N THR A 226 34.30 -46.56 10.07
CA THR A 226 34.69 -47.25 11.28
C THR A 226 36.24 -47.51 11.27
N PRO A 227 36.99 -47.31 12.32
CA PRO A 227 38.32 -47.89 12.48
C PRO A 227 38.26 -49.19 13.26
N GLU A 228 38.74 -50.26 12.64
CA GLU A 228 39.07 -51.54 13.26
C GLU A 228 40.10 -51.37 14.39
N ALA A 229 39.84 -52.10 15.47
CA ALA A 229 40.76 -52.35 16.53
C ALA A 229 41.77 -53.42 16.11
N ASP A 230 43.05 -53.19 16.32
CA ASP A 230 44.06 -54.24 16.33
C ASP A 230 44.80 -54.32 17.68
N HIS A 231 44.89 -55.55 18.13
CA HIS A 231 45.57 -55.96 19.36
C HIS A 231 47.07 -56.07 19.15
N SER A 232 47.85 -55.58 20.09
CA SER A 232 49.02 -56.22 20.69
C SER A 232 49.61 -55.37 21.81
#